data_d234573464ac50e784cf56b57a72c070
#
_entry.id   d234573464ac50e784cf56b57a72c070
#
_cell.length_a   1.000
_cell.length_b   1.000
_cell.length_c   1.000
_cell.angle_alpha   90.00
_cell.angle_beta   90.00
_cell.angle_gamma   90.00
#
_symmetry.space_group_name_H-M   'P 1'
#
loop_
_entity.id
_entity.type
_entity.pdbx_description
1 polymer ?
#
loop_
_entity_poly.entity_id
_entity_poly.type
_entity_poly.pdbx_seq_one_letter_code
_entity_poly.pdbx_strand_id
1 'polypeptide(L)'
;GGTKEVSVRIYKNLDQRFEGRSLFSNKLYKLVEKQSSKKIEKVATTILKKRFKGKSGSQDLRGALVAYKLKKKFNKKSLCIKYNWDYNKPIIAIFASDFYDGTFGVPWKAFRDNFEWFNTTIELIQKFDNINWLIKKHPIENPKKEHTEIFKYINNISKQRKNIQIFDDDLNSGSLINVIDALITQSGSAGLEYPCFNIPSIISSKSYYGGFGFTNEAKSIKAYKSLLKKINKFGPKKLSINRSKALTYFYLCFYLSKTPIPLVPPFGL
;
A
#
# COMPACT_ATOMS: atom_id res chain seq x y z
N GLY A 1 -4.01 20.14 14.04
CA GLY A 1 -3.23 19.69 15.18
C GLY A 1 -2.08 18.82 14.71
N GLY A 2 -0.86 19.30 14.89
CA GLY A 2 0.34 18.56 14.58
C GLY A 2 0.51 17.35 15.51
N THR A 3 1.30 16.37 15.12
CA THR A 3 1.60 15.24 15.99
C THR A 3 2.55 15.67 17.08
N LYS A 4 2.19 15.38 18.32
CA LYS A 4 3.08 15.52 19.50
C LYS A 4 4.03 14.32 19.63
N GLU A 5 4.06 13.44 18.64
CA GLU A 5 4.78 12.17 18.70
C GLU A 5 5.71 12.04 17.50
N VAL A 6 6.95 11.67 17.74
CA VAL A 6 7.93 11.32 16.72
C VAL A 6 8.45 9.90 16.96
N SER A 7 8.86 9.22 15.91
CA SER A 7 9.58 7.95 16.02
C SER A 7 11.06 8.23 16.03
N VAL A 8 11.74 7.86 17.10
CA VAL A 8 13.22 7.93 17.20
C VAL A 8 13.79 6.54 16.96
N ARG A 9 14.81 6.45 16.12
CA ARG A 9 15.58 5.22 15.87
C ARG A 9 17.07 5.51 16.02
N ILE A 10 17.70 4.73 16.86
CA ILE A 10 19.13 4.83 17.11
C ILE A 10 19.82 3.68 16.36
N TYR A 11 20.81 4.02 15.55
CA TYR A 11 21.62 3.07 14.80
C TYR A 11 23.05 3.07 15.32
N LYS A 12 23.68 1.90 15.41
CA LYS A 12 25.07 1.77 15.83
C LYS A 12 26.07 2.13 14.73
N ASN A 13 25.67 1.99 13.47
CA ASN A 13 26.46 2.32 12.28
C ASN A 13 25.56 2.60 11.06
N LEU A 14 26.16 3.07 9.95
CA LEU A 14 25.44 3.39 8.72
C LEU A 14 24.77 2.17 8.07
N ASP A 15 25.39 0.99 8.14
CA ASP A 15 24.81 -0.23 7.56
C ASP A 15 23.49 -0.58 8.26
N GLN A 16 23.45 -0.40 9.56
CA GLN A 16 22.20 -0.56 10.33
C GLN A 16 21.12 0.45 9.94
N ARG A 17 21.48 1.60 9.35
CA ARG A 17 20.48 2.54 8.82
C ARG A 17 19.70 1.91 7.66
N PHE A 18 20.35 1.16 6.80
CA PHE A 18 19.75 0.51 5.63
C PHE A 18 19.09 -0.83 6.00
N GLU A 19 19.72 -1.61 6.86
CA GLU A 19 19.14 -2.83 7.43
C GLU A 19 18.21 -2.56 8.60
N GLY A 20 18.42 -1.47 9.30
CA GLY A 20 17.93 -1.16 10.63
C GLY A 20 16.43 -0.99 10.75
N ARG A 21 15.73 -0.62 9.68
CA ARG A 21 14.25 -0.64 9.71
C ARG A 21 13.74 -2.06 9.93
N SER A 22 14.44 -3.08 9.42
CA SER A 22 14.08 -4.48 9.58
C SER A 22 14.64 -5.13 10.83
N LEU A 23 15.93 -4.86 11.19
CA LEU A 23 16.60 -5.52 12.31
C LEU A 23 16.07 -5.10 13.68
N PHE A 24 15.89 -3.80 13.88
CA PHE A 24 15.30 -3.30 15.12
C PHE A 24 13.85 -3.77 15.26
N SER A 25 13.12 -3.80 14.14
CA SER A 25 11.76 -4.32 14.09
C SER A 25 11.68 -5.81 14.39
N ASN A 26 12.67 -6.63 13.99
CA ASN A 26 12.65 -8.08 14.22
C ASN A 26 12.70 -8.45 15.70
N LYS A 27 13.56 -7.82 16.50
CA LYS A 27 13.63 -8.08 17.95
C LYS A 27 12.36 -7.63 18.66
N LEU A 28 11.93 -6.40 18.40
CA LEU A 28 10.69 -5.87 18.97
C LEU A 28 9.46 -6.61 18.47
N TYR A 29 9.44 -7.01 17.20
CA TYR A 29 8.35 -7.81 16.66
C TYR A 29 8.17 -9.13 17.44
N LYS A 30 9.25 -9.87 17.69
CA LYS A 30 9.21 -11.10 18.48
C LYS A 30 8.73 -10.88 19.91
N LEU A 31 9.07 -9.74 20.51
CA LEU A 31 8.58 -9.38 21.85
C LEU A 31 7.09 -9.05 21.85
N VAL A 32 6.65 -8.29 20.84
CA VAL A 32 5.24 -7.90 20.69
C VAL A 32 4.37 -9.09 20.31
N GLU A 33 4.86 -10.01 19.47
CA GLU A 33 4.15 -11.23 19.06
C GLU A 33 3.77 -12.12 20.27
N LYS A 34 4.52 -12.03 21.37
CA LYS A 34 4.22 -12.72 22.63
C LYS A 34 3.14 -12.05 23.49
N GLN A 35 2.73 -10.82 23.14
CA GLN A 35 1.69 -10.10 23.87
C GLN A 35 0.27 -10.57 23.49
N SER A 36 -0.71 -10.13 24.28
CA SER A 36 -2.12 -10.44 24.01
C SER A 36 -2.56 -9.97 22.62
N SER A 37 -2.90 -10.94 21.76
CA SER A 37 -3.39 -10.68 20.40
C SER A 37 -4.65 -9.82 20.38
N LYS A 38 -5.56 -9.98 21.35
CA LYS A 38 -6.79 -9.16 21.48
C LYS A 38 -6.47 -7.68 21.70
N LYS A 39 -5.49 -7.36 22.56
CA LYS A 39 -5.05 -5.97 22.81
C LYS A 39 -4.45 -5.36 21.55
N ILE A 40 -3.55 -6.08 20.88
CA ILE A 40 -2.90 -5.66 19.64
C ILE A 40 -3.96 -5.37 18.57
N GLU A 41 -4.88 -6.29 18.34
CA GLU A 41 -5.94 -6.15 17.34
C GLU A 41 -6.82 -4.93 17.63
N LYS A 42 -7.28 -4.76 18.88
CA LYS A 42 -8.12 -3.61 19.28
C LYS A 42 -7.42 -2.28 19.00
N VAL A 43 -6.17 -2.13 19.41
CA VAL A 43 -5.43 -0.88 19.26
C VAL A 43 -5.09 -0.62 17.78
N ALA A 44 -4.52 -1.61 17.08
CA ALA A 44 -4.15 -1.47 15.67
C ALA A 44 -5.38 -1.16 14.80
N THR A 45 -6.49 -1.86 15.00
CA THR A 45 -7.73 -1.62 14.25
C THR A 45 -8.30 -0.23 14.53
N THR A 46 -8.20 0.26 15.77
CA THR A 46 -8.65 1.60 16.12
C THR A 46 -7.84 2.67 15.39
N ILE A 47 -6.52 2.53 15.34
CA ILE A 47 -5.62 3.45 14.63
C ILE A 47 -5.90 3.39 13.12
N LEU A 48 -5.99 2.19 12.55
CA LEU A 48 -6.31 1.98 11.13
C LEU A 48 -7.64 2.65 10.75
N LYS A 49 -8.70 2.42 11.53
CA LYS A 49 -10.01 3.05 11.27
C LYS A 49 -9.94 4.58 11.31
N LYS A 50 -9.15 5.16 12.22
CA LYS A 50 -8.91 6.62 12.25
C LYS A 50 -8.19 7.08 10.98
N ARG A 51 -7.14 6.36 10.54
CA ARG A 51 -6.39 6.68 9.31
C ARG A 51 -7.31 6.65 8.08
N PHE A 52 -8.08 5.60 7.89
CA PHE A 52 -9.00 5.44 6.76
C PHE A 52 -10.22 6.39 6.80
N LYS A 53 -10.46 7.05 7.94
CA LYS A 53 -11.43 8.15 8.06
C LYS A 53 -10.79 9.54 7.88
N GLY A 54 -9.49 9.62 7.55
CA GLY A 54 -8.77 10.87 7.43
C GLY A 54 -8.61 11.62 8.76
N LYS A 55 -8.66 10.93 9.90
CA LYS A 55 -8.54 11.48 11.25
C LYS A 55 -7.18 11.18 11.90
N SER A 56 -6.16 10.90 11.12
CA SER A 56 -4.82 10.67 11.64
C SER A 56 -4.08 12.01 11.80
N GLY A 57 -3.42 12.17 12.93
CA GLY A 57 -2.67 13.40 13.26
C GLY A 57 -1.22 13.41 12.74
N SER A 58 -0.80 12.50 11.84
CA SER A 58 0.54 12.51 11.28
C SER A 58 0.60 13.29 9.97
N GLN A 59 1.62 14.14 9.81
CA GLN A 59 1.84 14.93 8.60
C GLN A 59 2.07 14.07 7.35
N ASP A 60 2.64 12.88 7.50
CA ASP A 60 2.87 11.90 6.43
C ASP A 60 1.58 11.48 5.71
N LEU A 61 0.44 11.97 6.19
CA LEU A 61 -0.89 11.62 5.71
C LEU A 61 -1.64 12.78 5.08
N ARG A 62 -1.01 13.93 4.79
CA ARG A 62 -1.71 15.03 4.09
C ARG A 62 -2.35 14.53 2.80
N GLY A 63 -1.62 13.80 1.96
CA GLY A 63 -2.17 13.16 0.77
C GLY A 63 -3.27 12.14 1.07
N ALA A 64 -3.14 11.36 2.16
CA ALA A 64 -4.18 10.42 2.59
C ALA A 64 -5.43 11.14 3.12
N LEU A 65 -5.28 12.28 3.80
CA LEU A 65 -6.41 13.10 4.25
C LEU A 65 -7.25 13.59 3.08
N VAL A 66 -6.61 14.04 2.01
CA VAL A 66 -7.29 14.45 0.76
C VAL A 66 -8.02 13.27 0.12
N ALA A 67 -7.42 12.07 0.14
CA ALA A 67 -8.03 10.86 -0.42
C ALA A 67 -9.27 10.35 0.34
N TYR A 68 -9.42 10.73 1.62
CA TYR A 68 -10.49 10.22 2.49
C TYR A 68 -11.55 11.27 2.89
N LYS A 69 -11.26 12.56 2.78
CA LYS A 69 -12.22 13.62 3.16
C LYS A 69 -13.15 13.96 2.02
N LEU A 70 -14.43 14.20 2.36
CA LEU A 70 -15.46 14.77 1.48
C LEU A 70 -15.70 14.03 0.16
N LYS A 71 -15.24 12.76 0.03
CA LYS A 71 -15.36 11.98 -1.20
C LYS A 71 -16.48 10.96 -1.11
N LYS A 72 -17.04 10.61 -2.27
CA LYS A 72 -18.18 9.68 -2.39
C LYS A 72 -17.77 8.27 -1.99
N LYS A 73 -18.45 7.72 -0.98
CA LYS A 73 -18.31 6.30 -0.60
C LYS A 73 -18.96 5.41 -1.66
N PHE A 74 -18.43 4.22 -1.81
CA PHE A 74 -18.93 3.22 -2.76
C PHE A 74 -18.75 1.80 -2.22
N ASN A 75 -19.44 0.86 -2.87
CA ASN A 75 -19.29 -0.58 -2.67
C ASN A 75 -18.92 -1.28 -3.99
N LYS A 76 -18.69 -2.61 -3.97
CA LYS A 76 -18.30 -3.37 -5.17
C LYS A 76 -19.33 -3.21 -6.30
N LYS A 77 -20.64 -3.32 -5.99
CA LYS A 77 -21.73 -3.21 -6.98
C LYS A 77 -21.71 -1.85 -7.69
N SER A 78 -21.67 -0.75 -6.93
CA SER A 78 -21.66 0.60 -7.51
C SER A 78 -20.38 0.88 -8.30
N LEU A 79 -19.23 0.32 -7.88
CA LEU A 79 -17.98 0.47 -8.63
C LEU A 79 -18.02 -0.32 -9.95
N CYS A 80 -18.54 -1.54 -9.93
CA CYS A 80 -18.70 -2.35 -11.14
C CYS A 80 -19.67 -1.70 -12.13
N ILE A 81 -20.78 -1.12 -11.67
CA ILE A 81 -21.69 -0.36 -12.51
C ILE A 81 -20.96 0.85 -13.14
N LYS A 82 -20.24 1.64 -12.31
CA LYS A 82 -19.51 2.84 -12.78
C LYS A 82 -18.53 2.53 -13.89
N TYR A 83 -17.78 1.43 -13.77
CA TYR A 83 -16.73 1.07 -14.73
C TYR A 83 -17.19 0.05 -15.79
N ASN A 84 -18.46 -0.33 -15.79
CA ASN A 84 -19.00 -1.40 -16.64
C ASN A 84 -18.20 -2.70 -16.52
N TRP A 85 -17.94 -3.13 -15.28
CA TRP A 85 -17.17 -4.32 -14.92
C TRP A 85 -18.05 -5.52 -14.62
N ASP A 86 -17.56 -6.71 -14.97
CA ASP A 86 -18.15 -7.97 -14.50
C ASP A 86 -17.96 -8.08 -12.98
N TYR A 87 -19.10 -8.14 -12.26
CA TYR A 87 -19.14 -8.24 -10.81
C TYR A 87 -18.50 -9.52 -10.26
N ASN A 88 -18.51 -10.62 -11.05
CA ASN A 88 -17.97 -11.90 -10.65
C ASN A 88 -16.45 -11.97 -10.73
N LYS A 89 -15.82 -11.07 -11.47
CA LYS A 89 -14.37 -10.99 -11.54
C LYS A 89 -13.80 -10.35 -10.27
N PRO A 90 -12.62 -10.83 -9.82
CA PRO A 90 -11.91 -10.18 -8.72
C PRO A 90 -11.46 -8.78 -9.14
N ILE A 91 -11.40 -7.88 -8.16
CA ILE A 91 -10.86 -6.52 -8.34
C ILE A 91 -9.50 -6.46 -7.67
N ILE A 92 -8.46 -6.19 -8.46
CA ILE A 92 -7.10 -6.00 -7.95
C ILE A 92 -6.70 -4.54 -8.15
N ALA A 93 -6.27 -3.90 -7.06
CA ALA A 93 -5.83 -2.52 -7.11
C ALA A 93 -4.30 -2.42 -7.23
N ILE A 94 -3.84 -1.56 -8.13
CA ILE A 94 -2.44 -1.19 -8.31
C ILE A 94 -2.29 0.22 -7.78
N PHE A 95 -1.56 0.36 -6.67
CA PHE A 95 -1.26 1.67 -6.09
C PHE A 95 0.07 2.15 -6.64
N ALA A 96 0.00 3.10 -7.57
CA ALA A 96 1.18 3.72 -8.15
C ALA A 96 2.02 4.39 -7.05
N SER A 97 3.33 4.31 -7.19
CA SER A 97 4.29 5.07 -6.41
C SER A 97 4.55 6.42 -7.05
N ASP A 98 5.14 7.35 -6.30
CA ASP A 98 5.77 8.51 -6.91
C ASP A 98 6.96 8.04 -7.74
N PHE A 99 7.00 8.40 -9.03
CA PHE A 99 8.07 7.96 -9.93
C PHE A 99 9.42 8.62 -9.63
N TYR A 100 9.41 9.71 -8.88
CA TYR A 100 10.60 10.44 -8.45
C TYR A 100 11.02 10.12 -7.02
N ASP A 101 10.20 9.35 -6.29
CA ASP A 101 10.55 8.97 -4.93
C ASP A 101 11.76 8.02 -4.94
N GLY A 102 12.69 8.28 -4.00
CA GLY A 102 13.97 7.60 -3.97
C GLY A 102 13.86 6.09 -3.77
N THR A 103 14.26 5.36 -4.78
CA THR A 103 14.36 3.89 -4.75
C THR A 103 15.72 3.40 -4.27
N PHE A 104 16.61 4.35 -3.85
CA PHE A 104 17.97 4.06 -3.39
C PHE A 104 17.96 3.61 -1.93
N GLY A 105 18.88 2.73 -1.57
CA GLY A 105 19.11 2.32 -0.18
C GLY A 105 18.13 1.27 0.36
N VAL A 106 17.50 0.48 -0.50
CA VAL A 106 16.73 -0.71 -0.09
C VAL A 106 17.55 -1.98 -0.34
N PRO A 107 17.51 -2.99 0.56
CA PRO A 107 18.30 -4.21 0.45
C PRO A 107 18.06 -5.02 -0.82
N TRP A 108 16.83 -4.96 -1.37
CA TRP A 108 16.48 -5.56 -2.66
C TRP A 108 15.32 -4.84 -3.31
N LYS A 109 15.32 -4.84 -4.63
CA LYS A 109 14.22 -4.43 -5.50
C LYS A 109 14.22 -5.27 -6.76
N ALA A 110 13.05 -5.61 -7.26
CA ALA A 110 12.91 -6.40 -8.48
C ALA A 110 13.16 -5.56 -9.74
N PHE A 111 12.87 -4.27 -9.67
CA PHE A 111 12.93 -3.32 -10.77
C PHE A 111 13.93 -2.21 -10.48
N ARG A 112 14.48 -1.60 -11.52
CA ARG A 112 15.45 -0.50 -11.41
C ARG A 112 14.84 0.69 -10.65
N ASP A 113 13.59 1.05 -10.97
CA ASP A 113 12.88 2.19 -10.39
C ASP A 113 11.36 1.97 -10.37
N ASN A 114 10.63 2.97 -9.87
CA ASN A 114 9.17 2.95 -9.77
C ASN A 114 8.50 2.99 -11.15
N PHE A 115 9.12 3.63 -12.12
CA PHE A 115 8.59 3.74 -13.47
C PHE A 115 8.66 2.40 -14.22
N GLU A 116 9.83 1.73 -14.21
CA GLU A 116 10.00 0.41 -14.83
C GLU A 116 9.03 -0.62 -14.22
N TRP A 117 8.87 -0.62 -12.89
CA TRP A 117 7.90 -1.46 -12.22
C TRP A 117 6.48 -1.21 -12.71
N PHE A 118 6.08 0.07 -12.75
CA PHE A 118 4.73 0.45 -13.12
C PHE A 118 4.44 0.11 -14.58
N ASN A 119 5.35 0.47 -15.48
CA ASN A 119 5.23 0.20 -16.91
C ASN A 119 5.13 -1.30 -17.21
N THR A 120 6.04 -2.10 -16.62
CA THR A 120 5.98 -3.57 -16.73
C THR A 120 4.67 -4.14 -16.20
N THR A 121 4.13 -3.56 -15.12
CA THR A 121 2.84 -3.97 -14.57
C THR A 121 1.71 -3.69 -15.56
N ILE A 122 1.67 -2.48 -16.12
CA ILE A 122 0.66 -2.08 -17.11
C ILE A 122 0.73 -2.96 -18.38
N GLU A 123 1.92 -3.22 -18.89
CA GLU A 123 2.11 -4.11 -20.05
C GLU A 123 1.59 -5.55 -19.79
N LEU A 124 1.79 -6.05 -18.58
CA LEU A 124 1.33 -7.39 -18.22
C LEU A 124 -0.19 -7.47 -18.08
N ILE A 125 -0.81 -6.52 -17.38
CA ILE A 125 -2.25 -6.58 -17.09
C ILE A 125 -3.11 -6.41 -18.35
N GLN A 126 -2.59 -5.76 -19.38
CA GLN A 126 -3.25 -5.67 -20.69
C GLN A 126 -3.46 -7.06 -21.35
N LYS A 127 -2.72 -8.07 -20.92
CA LYS A 127 -2.81 -9.46 -21.42
C LYS A 127 -3.75 -10.33 -20.59
N PHE A 128 -4.42 -9.74 -19.57
CA PHE A 128 -5.19 -10.47 -18.57
C PHE A 128 -6.65 -10.03 -18.56
N ASP A 129 -7.57 -10.95 -18.88
CA ASP A 129 -8.99 -10.66 -18.99
C ASP A 129 -9.83 -11.11 -17.79
N ASN A 130 -9.26 -11.93 -16.91
CA ASN A 130 -10.00 -12.57 -15.81
C ASN A 130 -10.11 -11.69 -14.54
N ILE A 131 -9.57 -10.47 -14.57
CA ILE A 131 -9.43 -9.58 -13.43
C ILE A 131 -9.87 -8.18 -13.83
N ASN A 132 -10.58 -7.50 -12.96
CA ASN A 132 -10.84 -6.07 -13.02
C ASN A 132 -9.66 -5.33 -12.35
N TRP A 133 -8.94 -4.53 -13.11
CA TRP A 133 -7.75 -3.83 -12.66
C TRP A 133 -8.05 -2.38 -12.33
N LEU A 134 -7.80 -1.98 -11.09
CA LEU A 134 -8.01 -0.63 -10.62
C LEU A 134 -6.68 0.07 -10.36
N ILE A 135 -6.33 1.07 -11.16
CA ILE A 135 -5.08 1.80 -11.04
C ILE A 135 -5.32 3.07 -10.22
N LYS A 136 -4.73 3.12 -9.02
CA LYS A 136 -4.81 4.27 -8.15
C LYS A 136 -3.55 5.11 -8.25
N LYS A 137 -3.73 6.38 -8.62
CA LYS A 137 -2.65 7.38 -8.65
C LYS A 137 -2.05 7.58 -7.25
N HIS A 138 -0.76 7.89 -7.19
CA HIS A 138 -0.16 8.37 -5.96
C HIS A 138 -0.76 9.76 -5.62
N PRO A 139 -1.08 10.01 -4.34
CA PRO A 139 -1.66 11.29 -3.92
C PRO A 139 -0.59 12.39 -3.84
N ILE A 140 -0.11 12.85 -4.99
CA ILE A 140 0.84 13.95 -5.11
C ILE A 140 0.04 15.24 -5.28
N GLU A 141 0.36 16.27 -4.50
CA GLU A 141 -0.32 17.57 -4.57
C GLU A 141 -0.05 18.29 -5.90
N ASN A 142 1.18 18.20 -6.41
CA ASN A 142 1.60 18.80 -7.68
C ASN A 142 2.25 17.74 -8.58
N PRO A 143 1.47 17.02 -9.38
CA PRO A 143 2.02 15.99 -10.27
C PRO A 143 2.89 16.64 -11.34
N LYS A 144 4.11 16.13 -11.52
CA LYS A 144 4.97 16.54 -12.62
C LYS A 144 4.37 16.14 -13.97
N LYS A 145 4.81 16.80 -15.06
CA LYS A 145 4.29 16.58 -16.41
C LYS A 145 4.31 15.11 -16.81
N GLU A 146 5.37 14.40 -16.47
CA GLU A 146 5.55 12.97 -16.79
C GLU A 146 4.50 12.08 -16.12
N HIS A 147 4.10 12.37 -14.87
CA HIS A 147 2.98 11.68 -14.24
C HIS A 147 1.68 11.87 -15.04
N THR A 148 1.45 13.09 -15.51
CA THR A 148 0.26 13.41 -16.30
C THR A 148 0.24 12.63 -17.62
N GLU A 149 1.37 12.55 -18.34
CA GLU A 149 1.48 11.80 -19.59
C GLU A 149 1.28 10.29 -19.41
N ILE A 150 1.85 9.70 -18.35
CA ILE A 150 1.64 8.30 -18.04
C ILE A 150 0.16 8.01 -17.81
N PHE A 151 -0.55 8.84 -17.06
CA PHE A 151 -1.97 8.62 -16.80
C PHE A 151 -2.87 8.93 -18.00
N LYS A 152 -2.46 9.82 -18.92
CA LYS A 152 -3.11 9.98 -20.25
C LYS A 152 -2.97 8.69 -21.06
N TYR A 153 -1.77 8.09 -21.10
CA TYR A 153 -1.55 6.81 -21.76
C TYR A 153 -2.45 5.70 -21.19
N ILE A 154 -2.55 5.60 -19.87
CA ILE A 154 -3.42 4.61 -19.23
C ILE A 154 -4.90 4.87 -19.54
N ASN A 155 -5.34 6.12 -19.61
CA ASN A 155 -6.69 6.45 -20.04
C ASN A 155 -6.99 5.95 -21.46
N ASN A 156 -6.02 6.00 -22.38
CA ASN A 156 -6.18 5.45 -23.71
C ASN A 156 -6.29 3.92 -23.68
N ILE A 157 -5.51 3.24 -22.82
CA ILE A 157 -5.64 1.79 -22.60
C ILE A 157 -7.04 1.46 -22.06
N SER A 158 -7.54 2.22 -21.09
CA SER A 158 -8.84 2.01 -20.46
C SER A 158 -10.01 2.10 -21.46
N LYS A 159 -9.88 2.91 -22.50
CA LYS A 159 -10.87 2.99 -23.60
C LYS A 159 -10.93 1.70 -24.41
N GLN A 160 -9.80 1.01 -24.60
CA GLN A 160 -9.68 -0.23 -25.36
C GLN A 160 -9.92 -1.48 -24.50
N ARG A 161 -9.51 -1.41 -23.23
CA ARG A 161 -9.52 -2.50 -22.25
C ARG A 161 -10.41 -2.16 -21.07
N LYS A 162 -11.72 -2.45 -21.18
CA LYS A 162 -12.74 -2.10 -20.17
C LYS A 162 -12.41 -2.63 -18.76
N ASN A 163 -11.70 -3.74 -18.67
CA ASN A 163 -11.28 -4.32 -17.38
C ASN A 163 -10.12 -3.59 -16.71
N ILE A 164 -9.55 -2.54 -17.31
CA ILE A 164 -8.50 -1.70 -16.74
C ILE A 164 -9.03 -0.28 -16.59
N GLN A 165 -9.10 0.23 -15.35
CA GLN A 165 -9.63 1.55 -15.08
C GLN A 165 -8.76 2.32 -14.09
N ILE A 166 -8.71 3.64 -14.23
CA ILE A 166 -8.10 4.52 -13.26
C ILE A 166 -9.12 4.81 -12.16
N PHE A 167 -8.67 4.72 -10.90
CA PHE A 167 -9.50 5.08 -9.75
C PHE A 167 -9.83 6.57 -9.81
N ASP A 168 -11.12 6.86 -9.77
CA ASP A 168 -11.64 8.22 -9.85
C ASP A 168 -11.31 9.02 -8.58
N ASP A 169 -10.80 10.22 -8.78
CA ASP A 169 -10.38 11.09 -7.69
C ASP A 169 -11.55 11.57 -6.80
N ASP A 170 -12.80 11.49 -7.27
CA ASP A 170 -14.01 11.82 -6.50
C ASP A 170 -14.44 10.71 -5.54
N LEU A 171 -13.89 9.51 -5.69
CA LEU A 171 -14.22 8.37 -4.86
C LEU A 171 -13.36 8.31 -3.60
N ASN A 172 -13.99 7.88 -2.50
CA ASN A 172 -13.32 7.72 -1.21
C ASN A 172 -12.43 6.48 -1.19
N SER A 173 -11.11 6.66 -1.17
CA SER A 173 -10.14 5.56 -1.14
C SER A 173 -10.32 4.61 0.05
N GLY A 174 -10.90 5.07 1.16
CA GLY A 174 -11.19 4.23 2.31
C GLY A 174 -12.24 3.14 2.04
N SER A 175 -13.06 3.31 0.99
CA SER A 175 -14.04 2.29 0.59
C SER A 175 -13.39 1.07 -0.06
N LEU A 176 -12.16 1.19 -0.56
CA LEU A 176 -11.42 0.11 -1.24
C LEU A 176 -11.19 -1.12 -0.35
N ILE A 177 -11.10 -0.93 0.97
CA ILE A 177 -10.92 -2.05 1.93
C ILE A 177 -12.08 -3.06 1.94
N ASN A 178 -13.25 -2.68 1.40
CA ASN A 178 -14.42 -3.55 1.31
C ASN A 178 -14.70 -4.01 -0.13
N VAL A 179 -13.82 -3.67 -1.07
CA VAL A 179 -14.12 -3.84 -2.50
C VAL A 179 -13.05 -4.63 -3.23
N ILE A 180 -11.78 -4.39 -2.92
CA ILE A 180 -10.69 -5.06 -3.64
C ILE A 180 -10.34 -6.41 -3.03
N ASP A 181 -9.95 -7.35 -3.88
CA ASP A 181 -9.56 -8.70 -3.50
C ASP A 181 -8.05 -8.86 -3.30
N ALA A 182 -7.24 -7.95 -3.83
CA ALA A 182 -5.80 -7.87 -3.59
C ALA A 182 -5.26 -6.48 -3.93
N LEU A 183 -4.06 -6.19 -3.42
CA LEU A 183 -3.33 -4.96 -3.64
C LEU A 183 -1.96 -5.25 -4.25
N ILE A 184 -1.53 -4.42 -5.21
CA ILE A 184 -0.17 -4.42 -5.74
C ILE A 184 0.42 -3.04 -5.51
N THR A 185 1.61 -2.98 -4.94
CA THR A 185 2.41 -1.76 -4.80
C THR A 185 3.89 -2.11 -4.85
N GLN A 186 4.76 -1.17 -5.17
CA GLN A 186 6.20 -1.47 -5.12
C GLN A 186 6.69 -1.60 -3.67
N SER A 187 6.43 -0.59 -2.83
CA SER A 187 6.85 -0.55 -1.42
C SER A 187 5.95 0.34 -0.54
N GLY A 188 4.82 0.81 -1.07
CA GLY A 188 3.93 1.76 -0.42
C GLY A 188 3.33 1.25 0.90
N SER A 189 3.01 2.15 1.82
CA SER A 189 2.44 1.82 3.14
C SER A 189 1.14 1.00 3.06
N ALA A 190 0.40 1.11 1.96
CA ALA A 190 -0.77 0.30 1.69
C ALA A 190 -0.46 -1.21 1.71
N GLY A 191 0.76 -1.63 1.34
CA GLY A 191 1.20 -3.03 1.42
C GLY A 191 1.25 -3.58 2.84
N LEU A 192 1.29 -2.73 3.87
CA LEU A 192 1.11 -3.11 5.28
C LEU A 192 -0.35 -2.94 5.74
N GLU A 193 -1.00 -1.85 5.33
CA GLU A 193 -2.32 -1.48 5.84
C GLU A 193 -3.42 -2.43 5.37
N TYR A 194 -3.41 -2.83 4.09
CA TYR A 194 -4.44 -3.69 3.51
C TYR A 194 -4.43 -5.13 4.04
N PRO A 195 -3.27 -5.78 4.29
CA PRO A 195 -3.23 -7.06 5.00
C PRO A 195 -3.88 -7.04 6.39
N CYS A 196 -3.89 -5.90 7.07
CA CYS A 196 -4.63 -5.74 8.33
C CYS A 196 -6.16 -5.88 8.17
N PHE A 197 -6.68 -5.71 6.95
CA PHE A 197 -8.09 -5.92 6.58
C PHE A 197 -8.32 -7.25 5.83
N ASN A 198 -7.37 -8.18 5.90
CA ASN A 198 -7.43 -9.48 5.21
C ASN A 198 -7.34 -9.38 3.67
N ILE A 199 -6.77 -8.31 3.14
CA ILE A 199 -6.54 -8.12 1.72
C ILE A 199 -5.07 -8.38 1.43
N PRO A 200 -4.71 -9.46 0.68
CA PRO A 200 -3.33 -9.78 0.40
C PRO A 200 -2.66 -8.70 -0.44
N SER A 201 -1.39 -8.42 -0.15
CA SER A 201 -0.57 -7.47 -0.90
C SER A 201 0.60 -8.15 -1.60
N ILE A 202 0.93 -7.64 -2.79
CA ILE A 202 2.13 -7.98 -3.55
C ILE A 202 3.06 -6.78 -3.51
N ILE A 203 4.33 -7.02 -3.16
CA ILE A 203 5.38 -6.01 -3.18
C ILE A 203 6.56 -6.48 -4.03
N SER A 204 7.24 -5.54 -4.70
CA SER A 204 8.36 -5.80 -5.59
C SER A 204 9.66 -5.11 -5.17
N SER A 205 9.68 -4.54 -3.99
CA SER A 205 10.85 -3.93 -3.36
C SER A 205 10.81 -4.14 -1.86
N LYS A 206 11.98 -4.18 -1.23
CA LYS A 206 12.11 -4.28 0.23
C LYS A 206 11.56 -3.02 0.88
N SER A 207 10.36 -3.11 1.42
CA SER A 207 9.82 -2.06 2.27
C SER A 207 10.19 -2.30 3.73
N TYR A 208 9.92 -1.31 4.59
CA TYR A 208 10.18 -1.43 6.03
C TYR A 208 9.41 -2.56 6.71
N TYR A 209 8.36 -3.07 6.09
CA TYR A 209 7.51 -4.17 6.56
C TYR A 209 7.74 -5.49 5.80
N GLY A 210 8.61 -5.54 4.82
CA GLY A 210 8.92 -6.76 4.07
C GLY A 210 9.70 -7.78 4.92
N GLY A 211 9.47 -9.07 4.69
CA GLY A 211 10.12 -10.17 5.40
C GLY A 211 9.40 -10.68 6.63
N PHE A 212 8.21 -10.15 6.97
CA PHE A 212 7.43 -10.56 8.15
C PHE A 212 6.34 -11.60 7.83
N GLY A 213 6.24 -12.08 6.60
CA GLY A 213 5.40 -13.21 6.21
C GLY A 213 3.90 -12.88 6.10
N PHE A 214 3.54 -11.62 5.87
CA PHE A 214 2.18 -11.21 5.56
C PHE A 214 2.03 -10.52 4.19
N THR A 215 3.14 -10.40 3.45
CA THR A 215 3.18 -9.86 2.08
C THR A 215 3.66 -10.93 1.11
N ASN A 216 3.25 -10.83 -0.15
CA ASN A 216 3.75 -11.66 -1.24
C ASN A 216 4.88 -10.92 -1.94
N GLU A 217 6.13 -11.35 -1.71
CA GLU A 217 7.33 -10.64 -2.14
C GLU A 217 7.88 -11.17 -3.45
N ALA A 218 7.93 -10.32 -4.46
CA ALA A 218 8.54 -10.63 -5.75
C ALA A 218 9.93 -9.99 -5.84
N LYS A 219 10.99 -10.75 -5.53
CA LYS A 219 12.37 -10.26 -5.45
C LYS A 219 13.08 -10.13 -6.80
N SER A 220 12.44 -10.51 -7.90
CA SER A 220 12.94 -10.36 -9.27
C SER A 220 11.80 -10.12 -10.23
N ILE A 221 12.10 -9.54 -11.41
CA ILE A 221 11.12 -9.33 -12.49
C ILE A 221 10.47 -10.66 -12.90
N LYS A 222 11.26 -11.75 -12.99
CA LYS A 222 10.76 -13.09 -13.32
C LYS A 222 9.75 -13.57 -12.28
N ALA A 223 10.06 -13.43 -10.99
CA ALA A 223 9.15 -13.81 -9.89
C ALA A 223 7.87 -12.96 -9.91
N TYR A 224 8.00 -11.66 -10.16
CA TYR A 224 6.87 -10.74 -10.27
C TYR A 224 5.93 -11.13 -11.41
N LYS A 225 6.47 -11.33 -12.62
CA LYS A 225 5.71 -11.76 -13.79
C LYS A 225 5.02 -13.12 -13.56
N SER A 226 5.71 -14.07 -12.93
CA SER A 226 5.15 -15.38 -12.57
C SER A 226 3.99 -15.25 -11.59
N LEU A 227 4.14 -14.41 -10.56
CA LEU A 227 3.11 -14.17 -9.55
C LEU A 227 1.85 -13.55 -10.17
N LEU A 228 2.00 -12.55 -11.04
CA LEU A 228 0.87 -11.94 -11.74
C LEU A 228 0.15 -12.92 -12.69
N LYS A 229 0.90 -13.76 -13.42
CA LYS A 229 0.31 -14.84 -14.24
C LYS A 229 -0.46 -15.84 -13.37
N LYS A 230 0.09 -16.21 -12.21
CA LYS A 230 -0.58 -17.12 -11.26
C LYS A 230 -1.92 -16.56 -10.77
N ILE A 231 -1.97 -15.29 -10.38
CA ILE A 231 -3.23 -14.68 -9.92
C ILE A 231 -4.23 -14.49 -11.06
N ASN A 232 -3.78 -14.22 -12.29
CA ASN A 232 -4.67 -14.18 -13.44
C ASN A 232 -5.31 -15.56 -13.71
N LYS A 233 -4.55 -16.63 -13.54
CA LYS A 233 -5.05 -18.01 -13.80
C LYS A 233 -5.93 -18.54 -12.68
N PHE A 234 -5.56 -18.31 -11.42
CA PHE A 234 -6.15 -18.96 -10.25
C PHE A 234 -6.86 -18.00 -9.28
N GLY A 235 -6.84 -16.72 -9.57
CA GLY A 235 -7.41 -15.67 -8.71
C GLY A 235 -6.52 -15.28 -7.53
N PRO A 236 -6.85 -14.16 -6.86
CA PRO A 236 -6.09 -13.62 -5.72
C PRO A 236 -6.17 -14.48 -4.46
N LYS A 237 -7.12 -15.41 -4.33
CA LYS A 237 -7.21 -16.37 -3.21
C LYS A 237 -5.98 -17.28 -3.08
N LYS A 238 -5.12 -17.35 -4.10
CA LYS A 238 -3.84 -18.07 -4.07
C LYS A 238 -2.68 -17.26 -3.47
N LEU A 239 -2.93 -16.00 -3.11
CA LEU A 239 -1.95 -15.19 -2.40
C LEU A 239 -1.95 -15.53 -0.90
N SER A 240 -0.76 -15.48 -0.31
CA SER A 240 -0.61 -15.65 1.13
C SER A 240 -1.10 -14.40 1.85
N ILE A 241 -1.76 -14.60 2.98
CA ILE A 241 -2.20 -13.55 3.89
C ILE A 241 -2.03 -14.00 5.32
N ASN A 242 -1.54 -13.13 6.18
CA ASN A 242 -1.51 -13.34 7.62
C ASN A 242 -1.87 -12.03 8.33
N ARG A 243 -3.16 -11.84 8.57
CA ARG A 243 -3.71 -10.64 9.20
C ARG A 243 -3.14 -10.41 10.59
N SER A 244 -2.95 -11.44 11.40
CA SER A 244 -2.41 -11.32 12.75
C SER A 244 -1.00 -10.74 12.73
N LYS A 245 -0.12 -11.25 11.86
CA LYS A 245 1.23 -10.71 11.68
C LYS A 245 1.22 -9.26 11.19
N ALA A 246 0.34 -8.93 10.25
CA ALA A 246 0.20 -7.56 9.75
C ALA A 246 -0.24 -6.59 10.85
N LEU A 247 -1.25 -6.95 11.66
CA LEU A 247 -1.71 -6.16 12.80
C LEU A 247 -0.63 -5.98 13.87
N THR A 248 0.11 -7.04 14.19
CA THR A 248 1.23 -7.00 15.14
C THR A 248 2.31 -6.03 14.66
N TYR A 249 2.67 -6.11 13.38
CA TYR A 249 3.66 -5.21 12.79
C TYR A 249 3.16 -3.77 12.72
N PHE A 250 1.89 -3.58 12.35
CA PHE A 250 1.25 -2.26 12.34
C PHE A 250 1.22 -1.63 13.74
N TYR A 251 0.86 -2.41 14.76
CA TYR A 251 0.88 -1.98 16.15
C TYR A 251 2.28 -1.54 16.60
N LEU A 252 3.30 -2.33 16.25
CA LEU A 252 4.69 -1.96 16.52
C LEU A 252 5.05 -0.61 15.89
N CYS A 253 4.74 -0.41 14.61
CA CYS A 253 5.14 0.78 13.86
C CYS A 253 4.37 2.05 14.24
N PHE A 254 3.06 1.92 14.53
CA PHE A 254 2.18 3.07 14.68
C PHE A 254 1.68 3.32 16.10
N TYR A 255 2.03 2.45 17.03
CA TYR A 255 1.71 2.61 18.44
C TYR A 255 2.96 2.56 19.33
N LEU A 256 3.71 1.47 19.32
CA LEU A 256 4.84 1.29 20.25
C LEU A 256 6.09 2.11 19.86
N SER A 257 6.32 2.35 18.57
CA SER A 257 7.51 3.10 18.13
C SER A 257 7.35 4.63 18.23
N LYS A 258 6.22 5.10 18.74
CA LYS A 258 5.96 6.52 18.93
C LYS A 258 6.39 6.95 20.34
N THR A 259 7.22 7.98 20.40
CA THR A 259 7.66 8.61 21.63
C THR A 259 7.18 10.06 21.67
N PRO A 260 6.47 10.48 22.71
CA PRO A 260 6.12 11.89 22.87
C PRO A 260 7.38 12.74 23.04
N ILE A 261 7.49 13.83 22.28
CA ILE A 261 8.55 14.82 22.45
C ILE A 261 7.89 16.16 22.76
N PRO A 262 7.73 16.50 24.03
CA PRO A 262 6.96 17.69 24.45
C PRO A 262 7.63 19.02 24.07
N LEU A 263 8.94 19.00 23.78
CA LEU A 263 9.72 20.20 23.42
C LEU A 263 9.67 20.53 21.92
N VAL A 264 9.14 19.67 21.09
CA VAL A 264 8.99 19.92 19.64
C VAL A 264 7.60 20.48 19.40
N PRO A 265 7.47 21.73 18.89
CA PRO A 265 6.17 22.27 18.53
C PRO A 265 5.50 21.40 17.45
N PRO A 266 4.16 21.35 17.42
CA PRO A 266 3.46 20.65 16.35
C PRO A 266 3.82 21.28 15.01
N PHE A 267 4.24 20.47 14.05
CA PHE A 267 4.50 20.94 12.69
C PHE A 267 3.21 21.52 12.10
N GLY A 268 3.24 22.78 11.66
CA GLY A 268 2.11 23.41 10.97
C GLY A 268 1.39 24.50 11.77
N LEU A 269 2.10 25.16 12.70
CA LEU A 269 1.73 26.49 13.19
C LEU A 269 2.20 27.55 12.20
#